data_232d6999e220fa96bf410b2f0dd86078
#
_entry.id   232d6999e220fa96bf410b2f0dd86078
#
_cell.length_a   1.000
_cell.length_b   1.000
_cell.length_c   1.000
_cell.angle_alpha   90.00
_cell.angle_beta   90.00
_cell.angle_gamma   90.00
#
_symmetry.space_group_name_H-M   'P 1'
#
loop_
_entity.id
_entity.type
_entity.pdbx_description
1 polymer ?
#
loop_
_entity_poly.entity_id
_entity_poly.type
_entity_poly.pdbx_seq_one_letter_code
_entity_poly.pdbx_strand_id
1 'polypeptide(L)'
;MASSTAQINVLGGIGFAYSRKPNYHSPRTVFLGQRLGKPSPLNAAFLRLAKTNGKRYNVGPVRVVNEKVVGIDLGTTNSAVAAMEGGKPTIVTNAEGQRTTPSVVAYTKTGDRLVGQIAKRQAVVNPENTFFSVKRFIGRKMSEVDEESKQVSYKVVRDDNGNVKLECPAIGKQFAAEEISAQVLRKLVDDASKFLNDKVTKAVVTVPAYFNDSQRTATKDAGRIAGLEVLRIINEPTAASLAYGFEKKNNETILVFDLGGGTFDVSVLEVGDGVFEVLSTSGDTHLGGDDFDKRIVDWLADSFKRDEGIDLLKDKQALQRLTETAEKAKMDLPFITATADGPKHIETTITRVKFEELCSDLLDRLKTPVENSLRDAKLSFKDIDEVILVGGSTRIPAVQELVRKMTGKEPNVTVNPDEVVALGAAVQAGVLSGDVSDIVLLDVSPLSLGLETLGGVMTKIIPRNTTLPTSKSEVFSTAADGQTSVEINVLQGEREFVRDNKSLGSFRLDGIPPAPRGVPQIEVKFDIDANGILSVTAVDKGTGKKQDITITGASTLPNDEVDRMVKEAEKFSKEDKERRDAIDTKNQADSVVYQTEKQLKELGDK
;
A
#
# COMPACT_ATOMS: atom_id res chain seq x y z
N MET A 1 -15.33 -59.49 4.99
CA MET A 1 -15.61 -59.92 6.40
C MET A 1 -15.47 -58.69 7.26
N ALA A 2 -16.62 -58.30 7.74
CA ALA A 2 -16.95 -57.65 9.02
C ALA A 2 -16.20 -56.37 9.37
N SER A 3 -16.78 -55.15 9.26
CA SER A 3 -17.84 -54.59 10.11
C SER A 3 -17.42 -54.34 11.56
N SER A 4 -17.30 -53.06 11.98
CA SER A 4 -18.10 -52.62 13.12
C SER A 4 -18.03 -51.10 13.31
N THR A 5 -19.19 -50.52 13.23
CA THR A 5 -19.65 -49.21 13.64
C THR A 5 -19.65 -49.08 15.17
N ALA A 6 -19.36 -47.92 15.71
CA ALA A 6 -19.76 -47.56 17.08
C ALA A 6 -20.23 -46.13 17.14
N GLN A 7 -21.55 -45.99 17.26
CA GLN A 7 -22.27 -44.80 17.74
C GLN A 7 -22.08 -44.68 19.25
N ILE A 8 -21.92 -43.47 19.77
CA ILE A 8 -22.19 -43.18 21.18
C ILE A 8 -23.13 -42.00 21.29
N ASN A 9 -24.23 -42.26 21.98
CA ASN A 9 -25.35 -41.36 22.29
C ASN A 9 -25.04 -40.38 23.41
N VAL A 10 -25.69 -39.24 23.32
CA VAL A 10 -25.81 -38.18 24.34
C VAL A 10 -26.93 -38.56 25.32
N LEU A 11 -26.71 -38.32 26.61
CA LEU A 11 -27.68 -38.07 27.68
C LEU A 11 -26.94 -37.28 28.75
N GLY A 12 -27.26 -36.04 29.15
CA GLY A 12 -28.48 -35.60 29.79
C GLY A 12 -28.24 -35.57 31.31
N GLY A 13 -28.12 -34.38 31.95
CA GLY A 13 -28.08 -34.29 33.40
C GLY A 13 -28.07 -32.85 33.92
N ILE A 14 -29.25 -32.41 34.35
CA ILE A 14 -29.52 -31.12 35.05
C ILE A 14 -29.09 -31.25 36.50
N GLY A 15 -28.44 -30.21 37.05
CA GLY A 15 -28.18 -30.11 38.47
C GLY A 15 -28.15 -28.65 38.94
N PHE A 16 -29.20 -28.23 39.65
CA PHE A 16 -29.29 -26.95 40.35
C PHE A 16 -28.57 -27.01 41.69
N ALA A 17 -27.83 -25.96 42.05
CA ALA A 17 -27.53 -25.64 43.45
C ALA A 17 -27.46 -24.12 43.67
N TYR A 18 -28.29 -23.66 44.57
CA TYR A 18 -28.38 -22.29 45.12
C TYR A 18 -27.24 -22.03 46.10
N SER A 19 -26.67 -20.81 46.07
CA SER A 19 -26.13 -20.16 47.27
C SER A 19 -26.07 -18.65 47.13
N ARG A 20 -26.25 -17.98 48.31
CA ARG A 20 -26.67 -16.60 48.54
C ARG A 20 -25.58 -15.54 48.36
N LYS A 21 -26.05 -14.31 48.05
CA LYS A 21 -25.35 -13.00 47.88
C LYS A 21 -24.54 -12.53 49.11
N PRO A 22 -23.64 -11.53 48.90
CA PRO A 22 -24.02 -10.20 49.30
C PRO A 22 -23.76 -9.07 48.28
N ASN A 23 -24.46 -7.93 48.55
CA ASN A 23 -24.62 -6.75 47.72
C ASN A 23 -23.36 -5.88 47.59
N TYR A 24 -23.13 -5.37 46.36
CA TYR A 24 -22.50 -4.08 46.12
C TYR A 24 -23.24 -3.35 44.98
N HIS A 25 -23.64 -2.08 45.24
CA HIS A 25 -24.30 -1.23 44.27
C HIS A 25 -23.29 -0.61 43.30
N SER A 26 -23.52 -0.77 42.00
CA SER A 26 -23.04 0.13 40.97
C SER A 26 -24.16 0.36 39.95
N PRO A 27 -24.27 1.56 39.33
CA PRO A 27 -25.45 1.90 38.54
C PRO A 27 -25.47 1.12 37.24
N ARG A 28 -26.55 0.39 37.01
CA ARG A 28 -26.83 -0.36 35.78
C ARG A 28 -27.33 0.61 34.71
N THR A 29 -26.60 0.71 33.62
CA THR A 29 -27.16 1.11 32.33
C THR A 29 -27.91 -0.09 31.75
N VAL A 30 -29.23 0.03 31.64
CA VAL A 30 -30.09 -1.00 31.07
C VAL A 30 -30.17 -0.77 29.57
N PHE A 31 -29.55 -1.67 28.78
CA PHE A 31 -29.83 -1.81 27.36
C PHE A 31 -31.07 -2.71 27.21
N LEU A 32 -32.18 -2.15 26.76
CA LEU A 32 -33.36 -2.91 26.33
C LEU A 32 -33.17 -3.28 24.85
N GLY A 33 -32.81 -4.54 24.62
CA GLY A 33 -32.82 -5.11 23.29
C GLY A 33 -34.24 -5.40 22.81
N GLN A 34 -34.74 -4.64 21.85
CA GLN A 34 -35.89 -5.03 21.03
C GLN A 34 -35.38 -5.53 19.69
N ARG A 35 -35.87 -6.70 19.25
CA ARG A 35 -35.66 -7.22 17.90
C ARG A 35 -36.22 -6.21 16.88
N LEU A 36 -35.35 -5.69 16.02
CA LEU A 36 -35.74 -4.85 14.89
C LEU A 36 -36.30 -5.74 13.79
N GLY A 37 -37.58 -5.54 13.46
CA GLY A 37 -38.19 -6.06 12.25
C GLY A 37 -37.67 -5.31 11.01
N LYS A 38 -37.85 -5.93 9.83
CA LYS A 38 -37.36 -5.45 8.52
C LYS A 38 -37.55 -3.94 8.31
N PRO A 39 -36.56 -3.24 7.72
CA PRO A 39 -36.66 -1.80 7.52
C PRO A 39 -37.64 -1.46 6.40
N SER A 40 -38.62 -0.59 6.71
CA SER A 40 -39.33 0.20 5.72
C SER A 40 -38.68 1.59 5.64
N PRO A 41 -38.67 2.24 4.47
CA PRO A 41 -38.04 3.54 4.34
C PRO A 41 -38.89 4.62 5.05
N LEU A 42 -38.23 5.50 5.78
CA LEU A 42 -38.76 6.63 6.57
C LEU A 42 -39.17 6.29 8.01
N ASN A 43 -38.20 6.33 8.92
CA ASN A 43 -38.51 6.71 10.30
C ASN A 43 -37.31 7.35 10.99
N ALA A 44 -37.40 8.66 11.19
CA ALA A 44 -36.56 9.39 12.12
C ALA A 44 -36.88 8.94 13.56
N ALA A 45 -35.94 8.27 14.22
CA ALA A 45 -36.09 7.86 15.61
C ALA A 45 -35.95 9.07 16.51
N PHE A 46 -37.04 9.45 17.21
CA PHE A 46 -37.04 10.47 18.26
C PHE A 46 -36.69 9.83 19.62
N LEU A 47 -35.55 10.16 20.18
CA LEU A 47 -35.24 9.88 21.57
C LEU A 47 -35.99 10.88 22.48
N ARG A 48 -36.97 10.42 23.24
CA ARG A 48 -37.56 11.19 24.35
C ARG A 48 -36.74 10.98 25.62
N LEU A 49 -36.01 12.00 26.03
CA LEU A 49 -35.44 12.08 27.37
C LEU A 49 -36.50 12.49 28.38
N ALA A 50 -36.59 11.76 29.51
CA ALA A 50 -37.52 12.06 30.60
C ALA A 50 -37.18 13.39 31.27
N LYS A 51 -38.23 14.13 31.60
CA LYS A 51 -38.17 15.44 32.27
C LYS A 51 -37.44 15.38 33.61
N THR A 52 -36.42 16.19 33.77
CA THR A 52 -36.04 16.74 35.06
C THR A 52 -36.02 18.25 34.93
N ASN A 53 -36.82 18.90 35.79
CA ASN A 53 -36.87 20.35 36.03
C ASN A 53 -36.97 21.30 34.83
N GLY A 54 -38.16 21.42 34.25
CA GLY A 54 -38.69 22.71 33.77
C GLY A 54 -38.08 23.35 32.53
N LYS A 55 -36.99 22.89 31.94
CA LYS A 55 -36.42 23.43 30.72
C LYS A 55 -36.56 22.43 29.55
N ARG A 56 -37.39 22.80 28.57
CA ARG A 56 -37.44 22.08 27.27
C ARG A 56 -36.19 22.42 26.48
N TYR A 57 -35.28 21.45 26.36
CA TYR A 57 -34.23 21.49 25.32
C TYR A 57 -34.82 20.91 24.04
N ASN A 58 -34.91 21.72 22.99
CA ASN A 58 -35.22 21.25 21.65
C ASN A 58 -33.95 20.57 21.13
N VAL A 59 -33.83 19.26 21.30
CA VAL A 59 -32.79 18.47 20.65
C VAL A 59 -33.28 18.26 19.25
N GLY A 60 -32.66 18.95 18.29
CA GLY A 60 -32.86 18.68 16.86
C GLY A 60 -32.52 17.22 16.53
N PRO A 61 -32.92 16.70 15.36
CA PRO A 61 -32.63 15.34 14.96
C PRO A 61 -31.12 15.12 15.04
N VAL A 62 -30.70 14.12 15.80
CA VAL A 62 -29.32 13.65 15.80
C VAL A 62 -29.07 13.07 14.40
N ARG A 63 -28.42 13.84 13.53
CA ARG A 63 -27.90 13.32 12.28
C ARG A 63 -26.75 12.41 12.67
N VAL A 64 -26.93 11.12 12.53
CA VAL A 64 -25.79 10.19 12.47
C VAL A 64 -25.08 10.51 11.15
N VAL A 65 -24.04 11.29 11.24
CA VAL A 65 -23.13 11.50 10.09
C VAL A 65 -22.29 10.23 10.05
N ASN A 66 -22.62 9.31 9.16
CA ASN A 66 -21.68 8.24 8.79
C ASN A 66 -20.52 8.96 8.09
N GLU A 67 -19.38 9.03 8.77
CA GLU A 67 -18.17 9.56 8.15
C GLU A 67 -17.82 8.69 6.94
N LYS A 68 -17.64 9.33 5.79
CA LYS A 68 -17.27 8.64 4.55
C LYS A 68 -15.86 8.09 4.66
N VAL A 69 -15.71 6.80 4.39
CA VAL A 69 -14.42 6.11 4.28
C VAL A 69 -14.13 5.86 2.81
N VAL A 70 -12.93 6.18 2.36
CA VAL A 70 -12.52 5.96 0.97
C VAL A 70 -11.44 4.88 0.86
N GLY A 71 -11.37 4.24 -0.30
CA GLY A 71 -10.27 3.37 -0.69
C GLY A 71 -9.28 4.14 -1.55
N ILE A 72 -7.99 4.05 -1.23
CA ILE A 72 -6.91 4.74 -1.94
C ILE A 72 -5.89 3.72 -2.42
N ASP A 73 -5.65 3.73 -3.73
CA ASP A 73 -4.46 3.16 -4.35
C ASP A 73 -3.37 4.25 -4.39
N LEU A 74 -2.35 4.11 -3.54
CA LEU A 74 -1.18 4.98 -3.55
C LEU A 74 -0.10 4.37 -4.45
N GLY A 75 -0.25 4.54 -5.76
CA GLY A 75 0.64 3.94 -6.76
C GLY A 75 1.99 4.67 -6.91
N THR A 76 2.98 3.99 -7.49
CA THR A 76 4.32 4.56 -7.77
C THR A 76 4.23 5.67 -8.79
N THR A 77 3.52 5.45 -9.90
CA THR A 77 3.41 6.39 -11.02
C THR A 77 2.10 7.18 -10.96
N ASN A 78 0.98 6.49 -10.74
CA ASN A 78 -0.35 7.07 -10.64
C ASN A 78 -1.04 6.53 -9.40
N SER A 79 -1.87 7.37 -8.78
CA SER A 79 -2.73 7.01 -7.65
C SER A 79 -4.19 7.19 -8.01
N ALA A 80 -5.07 6.45 -7.33
CA ALA A 80 -6.52 6.55 -7.52
C ALA A 80 -7.25 6.51 -6.18
N VAL A 81 -8.43 7.10 -6.13
CA VAL A 81 -9.31 7.04 -4.97
C VAL A 81 -10.72 6.62 -5.39
N ALA A 82 -11.33 5.77 -4.60
CA ALA A 82 -12.69 5.27 -4.83
C ALA A 82 -13.51 5.31 -3.54
N ALA A 83 -14.82 5.34 -3.68
CA ALA A 83 -15.76 5.32 -2.57
C ALA A 83 -16.93 4.38 -2.86
N MET A 84 -17.60 3.91 -1.81
CA MET A 84 -18.86 3.20 -1.95
C MET A 84 -19.99 4.21 -2.21
N GLU A 85 -20.65 4.10 -3.35
CA GLU A 85 -21.82 4.89 -3.72
C GLU A 85 -22.97 3.99 -4.17
N GLY A 86 -24.12 4.10 -3.53
CA GLY A 86 -25.28 3.28 -3.88
C GLY A 86 -25.04 1.77 -3.78
N GLY A 87 -24.13 1.32 -2.91
CA GLY A 87 -23.78 -0.08 -2.71
C GLY A 87 -22.76 -0.63 -3.72
N LYS A 88 -22.15 0.23 -4.56
CA LYS A 88 -21.11 -0.14 -5.54
C LYS A 88 -19.85 0.69 -5.35
N PRO A 89 -18.65 0.09 -5.52
CA PRO A 89 -17.42 0.84 -5.52
C PRO A 89 -17.34 1.70 -6.80
N THR A 90 -17.05 2.99 -6.63
CA THR A 90 -17.01 3.99 -7.70
C THR A 90 -15.72 4.79 -7.62
N ILE A 91 -15.02 4.93 -8.76
CA ILE A 91 -13.83 5.78 -8.85
C ILE A 91 -14.23 7.25 -8.75
N VAL A 92 -13.53 7.97 -7.89
CA VAL A 92 -13.63 9.42 -7.77
C VAL A 92 -12.89 10.08 -8.92
N THR A 93 -13.58 10.92 -9.67
CA THR A 93 -12.97 11.76 -10.68
C THR A 93 -12.33 12.98 -10.01
N ASN A 94 -11.05 13.24 -10.29
CA ASN A 94 -10.33 14.38 -9.73
C ASN A 94 -10.80 15.73 -10.32
N ALA A 95 -10.25 16.82 -9.79
CA ALA A 95 -10.60 18.18 -10.24
C ALA A 95 -10.26 18.44 -11.72
N GLU A 96 -9.32 17.70 -12.27
CA GLU A 96 -8.91 17.77 -13.68
C GLU A 96 -9.76 16.86 -14.61
N GLY A 97 -10.80 16.20 -14.09
CA GLY A 97 -11.69 15.32 -14.82
C GLY A 97 -11.08 13.93 -15.12
N GLN A 98 -9.99 13.55 -14.44
CA GLN A 98 -9.32 12.27 -14.64
C GLN A 98 -9.67 11.30 -13.51
N ARG A 99 -9.59 10.02 -13.80
CA ARG A 99 -9.89 8.92 -12.85
C ARG A 99 -8.66 8.48 -12.04
N THR A 100 -7.46 8.88 -12.48
CA THR A 100 -6.19 8.69 -11.78
C THR A 100 -5.47 10.03 -11.64
N THR A 101 -4.62 10.13 -10.64
CA THR A 101 -3.80 11.32 -10.35
C THR A 101 -2.33 10.91 -10.38
N PRO A 102 -1.46 11.55 -11.17
CA PRO A 102 -0.03 11.28 -11.13
C PRO A 102 0.54 11.44 -9.71
N SER A 103 1.31 10.47 -9.25
CA SER A 103 1.99 10.48 -7.94
C SER A 103 3.24 11.39 -7.99
N VAL A 104 3.03 12.65 -8.39
CA VAL A 104 4.09 13.64 -8.62
C VAL A 104 3.83 14.87 -7.76
N VAL A 105 4.88 15.34 -7.09
CA VAL A 105 4.86 16.56 -6.26
C VAL A 105 6.01 17.46 -6.69
N ALA A 106 5.74 18.75 -6.89
CA ALA A 106 6.79 19.72 -7.24
C ALA A 106 6.71 20.97 -6.36
N TYR A 107 7.86 21.63 -6.21
CA TYR A 107 7.95 22.92 -5.54
C TYR A 107 8.52 23.95 -6.51
N THR A 108 7.85 25.09 -6.59
CA THR A 108 8.32 26.23 -7.41
C THR A 108 9.36 27.05 -6.65
N LYS A 109 10.09 27.93 -7.37
CA LYS A 109 11.03 28.87 -6.74
C LYS A 109 10.34 29.88 -5.81
N THR A 110 9.03 30.08 -5.96
CA THR A 110 8.19 30.92 -5.10
C THR A 110 7.71 30.19 -3.85
N GLY A 111 8.04 28.90 -3.72
CA GLY A 111 7.65 28.05 -2.58
C GLY A 111 6.26 27.40 -2.75
N ASP A 112 5.60 27.56 -3.91
CA ASP A 112 4.32 26.94 -4.16
C ASP A 112 4.46 25.45 -4.38
N ARG A 113 3.56 24.68 -3.80
CA ARG A 113 3.50 23.22 -3.95
C ARG A 113 2.49 22.84 -5.02
N LEU A 114 2.93 22.04 -5.98
CA LEU A 114 2.14 21.46 -7.04
C LEU A 114 2.01 19.95 -6.83
N VAL A 115 0.83 19.37 -7.10
CA VAL A 115 0.58 17.92 -6.94
C VAL A 115 -0.20 17.40 -8.14
N GLY A 116 0.14 16.20 -8.61
CA GLY A 116 -0.57 15.53 -9.68
C GLY A 116 -0.19 16.03 -11.07
N GLN A 117 -1.15 16.19 -11.94
CA GLN A 117 -0.93 16.51 -13.35
C GLN A 117 -0.20 17.84 -13.56
N ILE A 118 -0.47 18.83 -12.72
CA ILE A 118 0.22 20.13 -12.80
C ILE A 118 1.70 20.01 -12.44
N ALA A 119 2.04 19.21 -11.44
CA ALA A 119 3.43 18.92 -11.07
C ALA A 119 4.13 18.17 -12.21
N LYS A 120 3.49 17.17 -12.82
CA LYS A 120 4.03 16.40 -13.95
C LYS A 120 4.33 17.27 -15.16
N ARG A 121 3.43 18.21 -15.52
CA ARG A 121 3.59 19.08 -16.70
C ARG A 121 4.82 19.97 -16.65
N GLN A 122 5.27 20.39 -15.48
CA GLN A 122 6.43 21.29 -15.34
C GLN A 122 7.73 20.54 -14.99
N ALA A 123 7.72 19.20 -14.89
CA ALA A 123 8.85 18.39 -14.48
C ALA A 123 10.11 18.63 -15.34
N VAL A 124 9.95 18.76 -16.66
CA VAL A 124 11.07 19.01 -17.58
C VAL A 124 11.81 20.33 -17.30
N VAL A 125 11.09 21.37 -16.90
CA VAL A 125 11.68 22.69 -16.65
C VAL A 125 12.12 22.87 -15.19
N ASN A 126 11.72 21.98 -14.30
CA ASN A 126 12.02 22.01 -12.87
C ASN A 126 12.34 20.60 -12.31
N PRO A 127 13.23 19.84 -12.95
CA PRO A 127 13.45 18.44 -12.61
C PRO A 127 13.99 18.22 -11.20
N GLU A 128 14.84 19.12 -10.70
CA GLU A 128 15.47 18.98 -9.38
C GLU A 128 14.52 19.20 -8.20
N ASN A 129 13.36 19.81 -8.43
CA ASN A 129 12.34 20.08 -7.42
C ASN A 129 11.03 19.37 -7.70
N THR A 130 11.05 18.35 -8.57
CA THR A 130 9.89 17.55 -8.95
C THR A 130 10.13 16.10 -8.56
N PHE A 131 9.33 15.62 -7.61
CA PHE A 131 9.45 14.30 -7.01
C PHE A 131 8.42 13.35 -7.61
N PHE A 132 8.88 12.25 -8.18
CA PHE A 132 8.10 11.15 -8.76
C PHE A 132 8.71 9.81 -8.35
N SER A 133 7.99 8.71 -8.52
CA SER A 133 8.40 7.36 -8.12
C SER A 133 8.84 7.24 -6.65
N VAL A 134 8.32 8.13 -5.78
CA VAL A 134 8.75 8.25 -4.37
C VAL A 134 8.39 7.01 -3.55
N LYS A 135 7.41 6.23 -3.97
CA LYS A 135 7.05 4.95 -3.37
C LYS A 135 8.22 3.94 -3.36
N ARG A 136 9.20 4.08 -4.27
CA ARG A 136 10.42 3.27 -4.29
C ARG A 136 11.36 3.56 -3.11
N PHE A 137 11.20 4.72 -2.46
CA PHE A 137 12.05 5.18 -1.34
C PHE A 137 11.37 5.05 0.02
N ILE A 138 10.03 4.93 0.05
CA ILE A 138 9.26 4.93 1.29
C ILE A 138 9.63 3.76 2.20
N GLY A 139 9.93 4.05 3.47
CA GLY A 139 10.26 3.03 4.47
C GLY A 139 11.60 2.32 4.26
N ARG A 140 12.52 2.89 3.44
CA ARG A 140 13.82 2.29 3.12
C ARG A 140 15.00 3.14 3.62
N LYS A 141 16.14 2.49 3.82
CA LYS A 141 17.42 3.14 4.08
C LYS A 141 18.13 3.46 2.77
N MET A 142 19.03 4.46 2.79
CA MET A 142 19.79 4.84 1.59
C MET A 142 20.58 3.68 0.99
N SER A 143 21.14 2.79 1.83
CA SER A 143 21.84 1.58 1.37
C SER A 143 20.97 0.55 0.65
N GLU A 144 19.65 0.68 0.72
CA GLU A 144 18.69 -0.22 0.08
C GLU A 144 18.18 0.33 -1.26
N VAL A 145 18.58 1.57 -1.65
CA VAL A 145 18.02 2.30 -2.81
C VAL A 145 19.10 3.00 -3.66
N ASP A 146 20.35 2.57 -3.56
CA ASP A 146 21.47 3.21 -4.29
C ASP A 146 21.25 3.23 -5.80
N GLU A 147 20.68 2.17 -6.38
CA GLU A 147 20.43 2.08 -7.83
C GLU A 147 19.21 2.93 -8.23
N GLU A 148 18.13 2.90 -7.45
CA GLU A 148 16.93 3.71 -7.68
C GLU A 148 17.24 5.21 -7.59
N SER A 149 18.15 5.60 -6.69
CA SER A 149 18.54 7.00 -6.50
C SER A 149 19.23 7.61 -7.72
N LYS A 150 19.83 6.77 -8.57
CA LYS A 150 20.51 7.19 -9.82
C LYS A 150 19.53 7.35 -11.00
N GLN A 151 18.31 6.83 -10.86
CA GLN A 151 17.31 6.82 -11.94
C GLN A 151 16.42 8.08 -11.95
N VAL A 152 16.48 8.89 -10.90
CA VAL A 152 15.63 10.08 -10.75
C VAL A 152 16.40 11.37 -11.01
N SER A 153 15.69 12.39 -11.51
CA SER A 153 16.28 13.70 -11.85
C SER A 153 16.54 14.59 -10.62
N TYR A 154 15.83 14.36 -9.52
CA TYR A 154 16.06 15.05 -8.24
C TYR A 154 17.14 14.35 -7.42
N LYS A 155 17.65 15.04 -6.41
CA LYS A 155 18.74 14.52 -5.59
C LYS A 155 18.21 13.76 -4.38
N VAL A 156 18.64 12.50 -4.24
CA VAL A 156 18.38 11.65 -3.09
C VAL A 156 19.63 11.67 -2.19
N VAL A 157 19.43 11.90 -0.90
CA VAL A 157 20.52 12.03 0.07
C VAL A 157 20.26 11.17 1.31
N ARG A 158 21.33 10.91 2.04
CA ARG A 158 21.29 10.16 3.30
C ARG A 158 21.27 11.13 4.47
N ASP A 159 20.39 10.95 5.45
CA ASP A 159 20.45 11.64 6.74
C ASP A 159 21.45 10.96 7.71
N ASP A 160 21.65 11.56 8.89
CA ASP A 160 22.57 11.07 9.93
C ASP A 160 22.18 9.64 10.43
N ASN A 161 20.93 9.27 10.33
CA ASN A 161 20.39 7.96 10.73
C ASN A 161 20.39 6.93 9.57
N GLY A 162 20.90 7.31 8.40
CA GLY A 162 20.94 6.47 7.21
C GLY A 162 19.62 6.41 6.44
N ASN A 163 18.62 7.23 6.79
CA ASN A 163 17.36 7.27 6.09
C ASN A 163 17.47 8.04 4.77
N VAL A 164 16.53 7.75 3.86
CA VAL A 164 16.40 8.48 2.61
C VAL A 164 15.77 9.86 2.85
N LYS A 165 16.38 10.89 2.29
CA LYS A 165 15.80 12.23 2.17
C LYS A 165 15.87 12.71 0.72
N LEU A 166 14.89 13.49 0.31
CA LEU A 166 14.75 14.07 -1.02
C LEU A 166 15.05 15.56 -0.92
N GLU A 167 16.13 16.00 -1.56
CA GLU A 167 16.57 17.40 -1.50
C GLU A 167 15.71 18.26 -2.44
N CYS A 168 15.24 19.39 -1.93
CA CYS A 168 14.47 20.38 -2.68
C CYS A 168 15.21 21.74 -2.67
N PRO A 169 16.06 22.01 -3.66
CA PRO A 169 16.87 23.25 -3.71
C PRO A 169 15.99 24.51 -3.76
N ALA A 170 14.83 24.47 -4.40
CA ALA A 170 13.96 25.65 -4.58
C ALA A 170 13.54 26.29 -3.25
N ILE A 171 13.38 25.50 -2.19
CA ILE A 171 12.98 25.97 -0.86
C ILE A 171 13.98 25.63 0.24
N GLY A 172 15.16 25.08 -0.13
CA GLY A 172 16.23 24.76 0.81
C GLY A 172 15.85 23.69 1.85
N LYS A 173 14.94 22.76 1.51
CA LYS A 173 14.44 21.72 2.42
C LYS A 173 14.77 20.31 1.92
N GLN A 174 14.93 19.37 2.85
CA GLN A 174 14.97 17.93 2.58
C GLN A 174 13.69 17.29 3.10
N PHE A 175 13.04 16.51 2.26
CA PHE A 175 11.80 15.82 2.59
C PHE A 175 12.03 14.34 2.82
N ALA A 176 11.30 13.75 3.77
CA ALA A 176 11.13 12.31 3.81
C ALA A 176 10.18 11.84 2.68
N ALA A 177 10.32 10.59 2.25
CA ALA A 177 9.42 10.01 1.25
C ALA A 177 7.94 10.04 1.72
N GLU A 178 7.73 9.86 3.02
CA GLU A 178 6.44 9.95 3.69
C GLU A 178 5.79 11.34 3.56
N GLU A 179 6.58 12.43 3.67
CA GLU A 179 6.09 13.80 3.51
C GLU A 179 5.59 14.06 2.08
N ILE A 180 6.33 13.58 1.09
CA ILE A 180 5.94 13.71 -0.33
C ILE A 180 4.71 12.87 -0.63
N SER A 181 4.67 11.62 -0.17
CA SER A 181 3.51 10.73 -0.31
C SER A 181 2.26 11.30 0.36
N ALA A 182 2.42 11.96 1.50
CA ALA A 182 1.34 12.66 2.20
C ALA A 182 0.69 13.78 1.34
N GLN A 183 1.46 14.46 0.48
CA GLN A 183 0.90 15.48 -0.41
C GLN A 183 0.00 14.85 -1.48
N VAL A 184 0.39 13.69 -2.00
CA VAL A 184 -0.45 12.92 -2.94
C VAL A 184 -1.74 12.47 -2.26
N LEU A 185 -1.63 11.86 -1.07
CA LEU A 185 -2.80 11.42 -0.28
C LEU A 185 -3.75 12.58 0.01
N ARG A 186 -3.22 13.74 0.38
CA ARG A 186 -4.03 14.95 0.65
C ARG A 186 -4.80 15.40 -0.58
N LYS A 187 -4.15 15.42 -1.77
CA LYS A 187 -4.83 15.75 -3.04
C LYS A 187 -5.99 14.78 -3.30
N LEU A 188 -5.76 13.48 -3.17
CA LEU A 188 -6.79 12.46 -3.41
C LEU A 188 -7.99 12.61 -2.47
N VAL A 189 -7.75 12.88 -1.19
CA VAL A 189 -8.80 13.06 -0.18
C VAL A 189 -9.58 14.33 -0.39
N ASP A 190 -8.90 15.40 -0.80
CA ASP A 190 -9.57 16.66 -1.12
C ASP A 190 -10.45 16.53 -2.36
N ASP A 191 -9.98 15.80 -3.39
CA ASP A 191 -10.79 15.51 -4.58
C ASP A 191 -11.99 14.62 -4.22
N ALA A 192 -11.78 13.59 -3.37
CA ALA A 192 -12.85 12.75 -2.87
C ALA A 192 -13.88 13.54 -2.05
N SER A 193 -13.43 14.46 -1.20
CA SER A 193 -14.31 15.30 -0.40
C SER A 193 -15.17 16.23 -1.28
N LYS A 194 -14.59 16.77 -2.34
CA LYS A 194 -15.32 17.59 -3.34
C LYS A 194 -16.33 16.73 -4.11
N PHE A 195 -15.91 15.56 -4.59
CA PHE A 195 -16.75 14.64 -5.37
C PHE A 195 -17.95 14.13 -4.56
N LEU A 196 -17.72 13.71 -3.34
CA LEU A 196 -18.75 13.18 -2.43
C LEU A 196 -19.60 14.28 -1.76
N ASN A 197 -19.20 15.55 -1.91
CA ASN A 197 -19.76 16.69 -1.19
C ASN A 197 -19.84 16.44 0.33
N ASP A 198 -18.81 15.78 0.88
CA ASP A 198 -18.70 15.42 2.30
C ASP A 198 -17.23 15.43 2.71
N LYS A 199 -16.95 15.65 4.00
CA LYS A 199 -15.58 15.63 4.50
C LYS A 199 -15.10 14.20 4.64
N VAL A 200 -14.01 13.86 3.94
CA VAL A 200 -13.32 12.58 4.06
C VAL A 200 -12.14 12.74 5.03
N THR A 201 -12.13 11.91 6.09
CA THR A 201 -11.07 11.90 7.12
C THR A 201 -10.48 10.50 7.33
N LYS A 202 -11.12 9.47 6.78
CA LYS A 202 -10.76 8.06 6.97
C LYS A 202 -10.53 7.38 5.64
N ALA A 203 -9.54 6.51 5.59
CA ALA A 203 -9.22 5.76 4.38
C ALA A 203 -8.70 4.34 4.66
N VAL A 204 -8.91 3.46 3.68
CA VAL A 204 -8.13 2.23 3.48
C VAL A 204 -7.09 2.56 2.41
N VAL A 205 -5.82 2.29 2.69
CA VAL A 205 -4.70 2.58 1.76
C VAL A 205 -4.04 1.28 1.35
N THR A 206 -3.71 1.14 0.07
CA THR A 206 -3.08 -0.06 -0.46
C THR A 206 -1.56 0.03 -0.49
N VAL A 207 -0.93 -1.13 -0.40
CA VAL A 207 0.51 -1.31 -0.56
C VAL A 207 0.79 -2.57 -1.39
N PRO A 208 1.93 -2.67 -2.07
CA PRO A 208 2.38 -3.92 -2.67
C PRO A 208 2.36 -5.07 -1.66
N ALA A 209 1.98 -6.25 -2.09
CA ALA A 209 1.86 -7.40 -1.19
C ALA A 209 3.21 -7.75 -0.52
N TYR A 210 4.31 -7.55 -1.25
CA TYR A 210 5.67 -7.87 -0.79
C TYR A 210 6.37 -6.72 -0.02
N PHE A 211 5.64 -5.64 0.31
CA PHE A 211 6.16 -4.61 1.21
C PHE A 211 6.44 -5.19 2.59
N ASN A 212 7.62 -4.88 3.11
CA ASN A 212 8.00 -5.21 4.49
C ASN A 212 7.27 -4.28 5.49
N ASP A 213 7.42 -4.59 6.77
CA ASP A 213 6.75 -3.86 7.84
C ASP A 213 7.15 -2.36 7.90
N SER A 214 8.42 -2.01 7.65
CA SER A 214 8.87 -0.61 7.60
C SER A 214 8.16 0.18 6.50
N GLN A 215 7.98 -0.39 5.32
CA GLN A 215 7.31 0.26 4.19
C GLN A 215 5.80 0.42 4.44
N ARG A 216 5.16 -0.56 5.08
CA ARG A 216 3.75 -0.49 5.50
C ARG A 216 3.52 0.61 6.53
N THR A 217 4.38 0.67 7.53
CA THR A 217 4.32 1.71 8.58
C THR A 217 4.56 3.09 7.99
N ALA A 218 5.57 3.26 7.15
CA ALA A 218 5.86 4.52 6.48
C ALA A 218 4.69 5.00 5.61
N THR A 219 3.98 4.07 4.95
CA THR A 219 2.74 4.39 4.21
C THR A 219 1.62 4.86 5.15
N LYS A 220 1.47 4.21 6.31
CA LYS A 220 0.51 4.63 7.34
C LYS A 220 0.86 6.00 7.92
N ASP A 221 2.15 6.28 8.16
CA ASP A 221 2.64 7.57 8.63
C ASP A 221 2.42 8.67 7.60
N ALA A 222 2.59 8.39 6.30
CA ALA A 222 2.22 9.32 5.24
C ALA A 222 0.72 9.70 5.31
N GLY A 223 -0.16 8.73 5.61
CA GLY A 223 -1.58 9.00 5.88
C GLY A 223 -1.80 9.93 7.08
N ARG A 224 -1.12 9.67 8.20
CA ARG A 224 -1.17 10.55 9.39
C ARG A 224 -0.70 11.97 9.09
N ILE A 225 0.43 12.11 8.38
CA ILE A 225 0.97 13.41 7.95
C ILE A 225 -0.02 14.13 7.01
N ALA A 226 -0.77 13.38 6.20
CA ALA A 226 -1.84 13.94 5.37
C ALA A 226 -3.09 14.36 6.16
N GLY A 227 -3.18 14.04 7.45
CA GLY A 227 -4.35 14.29 8.30
C GLY A 227 -5.45 13.24 8.16
N LEU A 228 -5.08 12.01 7.71
CA LEU A 228 -5.99 10.87 7.54
C LEU A 228 -5.87 9.87 8.68
N GLU A 229 -7.00 9.36 9.13
CA GLU A 229 -7.07 8.12 9.88
C GLU A 229 -7.03 6.94 8.91
N VAL A 230 -5.88 6.26 8.81
CA VAL A 230 -5.74 5.05 8.01
C VAL A 230 -6.29 3.87 8.82
N LEU A 231 -7.50 3.45 8.48
CA LEU A 231 -8.21 2.37 9.17
C LEU A 231 -7.54 1.01 8.93
N ARG A 232 -7.05 0.79 7.72
CA ARG A 232 -6.38 -0.44 7.32
C ARG A 232 -5.40 -0.19 6.18
N ILE A 233 -4.27 -0.90 6.21
CA ILE A 233 -3.38 -1.11 5.06
C ILE A 233 -3.76 -2.47 4.46
N ILE A 234 -4.00 -2.51 3.15
CA ILE A 234 -4.38 -3.73 2.42
C ILE A 234 -3.43 -3.96 1.24
N ASN A 235 -3.17 -5.22 0.90
CA ASN A 235 -2.33 -5.56 -0.26
C ASN A 235 -3.04 -5.23 -1.58
N GLU A 236 -2.30 -4.69 -2.56
CA GLU A 236 -2.81 -4.31 -3.88
C GLU A 236 -3.50 -5.47 -4.61
N PRO A 237 -2.88 -6.67 -4.75
CA PRO A 237 -3.55 -7.78 -5.41
C PRO A 237 -4.77 -8.30 -4.63
N THR A 238 -4.76 -8.19 -3.30
CA THR A 238 -5.92 -8.53 -2.46
C THR A 238 -7.06 -7.53 -2.68
N ALA A 239 -6.75 -6.24 -2.76
CA ALA A 239 -7.75 -5.22 -3.12
C ALA A 239 -8.32 -5.47 -4.52
N ALA A 240 -7.46 -5.75 -5.51
CA ALA A 240 -7.92 -6.06 -6.86
C ALA A 240 -8.88 -7.27 -6.90
N SER A 241 -8.60 -8.30 -6.13
CA SER A 241 -9.48 -9.48 -6.01
C SER A 241 -10.85 -9.14 -5.41
N LEU A 242 -10.89 -8.24 -4.40
CA LEU A 242 -12.15 -7.75 -3.83
C LEU A 242 -13.02 -7.05 -4.88
N ALA A 243 -12.42 -6.19 -5.71
CA ALA A 243 -13.15 -5.52 -6.79
C ALA A 243 -13.65 -6.51 -7.85
N TYR A 244 -12.80 -7.47 -8.25
CA TYR A 244 -13.14 -8.50 -9.23
C TYR A 244 -14.26 -9.42 -8.73
N GLY A 245 -14.14 -9.92 -7.49
CA GLY A 245 -15.06 -10.91 -6.90
C GLY A 245 -16.30 -10.30 -6.25
N PHE A 246 -16.42 -8.97 -6.16
CA PHE A 246 -17.49 -8.29 -5.43
C PHE A 246 -18.92 -8.73 -5.85
N GLU A 247 -19.12 -8.99 -7.14
CA GLU A 247 -20.41 -9.46 -7.70
C GLU A 247 -20.41 -10.97 -8.03
N LYS A 248 -19.30 -11.71 -7.75
CA LYS A 248 -19.15 -13.12 -8.08
C LYS A 248 -19.81 -14.02 -7.02
N LYS A 249 -20.47 -15.07 -7.49
CA LYS A 249 -21.15 -16.06 -6.62
C LYS A 249 -20.54 -17.46 -6.69
N ASN A 250 -19.71 -17.71 -7.69
CA ASN A 250 -19.07 -19.01 -7.89
C ASN A 250 -17.69 -19.00 -7.23
N ASN A 251 -17.27 -20.13 -6.73
CA ASN A 251 -15.91 -20.30 -6.25
C ASN A 251 -14.96 -20.39 -7.43
N GLU A 252 -13.96 -19.54 -7.46
CA GLU A 252 -12.91 -19.47 -8.48
C GLU A 252 -11.54 -19.38 -7.80
N THR A 253 -10.56 -20.10 -8.34
CA THR A 253 -9.15 -19.90 -8.00
C THR A 253 -8.55 -18.92 -8.99
N ILE A 254 -8.15 -17.74 -8.52
CA ILE A 254 -7.64 -16.67 -9.37
C ILE A 254 -6.15 -16.43 -9.13
N LEU A 255 -5.44 -16.06 -10.19
CA LEU A 255 -4.08 -15.54 -10.13
C LEU A 255 -4.12 -14.06 -10.46
N VAL A 256 -3.75 -13.22 -9.50
CA VAL A 256 -3.60 -11.78 -9.68
C VAL A 256 -2.15 -11.48 -10.02
N PHE A 257 -1.92 -10.90 -11.20
CA PHE A 257 -0.62 -10.51 -11.73
C PHE A 257 -0.57 -8.99 -11.75
N ASP A 258 0.07 -8.40 -10.74
CA ASP A 258 0.14 -6.96 -10.55
C ASP A 258 1.51 -6.41 -10.91
N LEU A 259 1.62 -5.77 -12.08
CA LEU A 259 2.82 -5.09 -12.53
C LEU A 259 2.56 -3.59 -12.57
N GLY A 260 2.94 -2.92 -11.50
CA GLY A 260 2.86 -1.47 -11.35
C GLY A 260 4.04 -0.73 -11.99
N GLY A 261 4.20 0.55 -11.60
CA GLY A 261 5.35 1.35 -12.03
C GLY A 261 6.65 0.96 -11.36
N GLY A 262 6.61 0.53 -10.09
CA GLY A 262 7.80 0.28 -9.27
C GLY A 262 7.93 -1.12 -8.70
N THR A 263 6.85 -1.90 -8.66
CA THR A 263 6.79 -3.22 -8.03
C THR A 263 6.05 -4.21 -8.89
N PHE A 264 6.37 -5.48 -8.68
CA PHE A 264 5.70 -6.63 -9.27
C PHE A 264 5.25 -7.58 -8.16
N ASP A 265 3.96 -7.87 -8.09
CA ASP A 265 3.38 -8.80 -7.13
C ASP A 265 2.50 -9.84 -7.84
N VAL A 266 2.53 -11.07 -7.34
CA VAL A 266 1.68 -12.16 -7.79
C VAL A 266 1.02 -12.79 -6.57
N SER A 267 -0.31 -12.89 -6.59
CA SER A 267 -1.06 -13.56 -5.53
C SER A 267 -2.01 -14.61 -6.13
N VAL A 268 -2.12 -15.73 -5.44
CA VAL A 268 -3.10 -16.78 -5.74
C VAL A 268 -4.15 -16.75 -4.64
N LEU A 269 -5.43 -16.67 -5.04
CA LEU A 269 -6.55 -16.55 -4.12
C LEU A 269 -7.67 -17.52 -4.50
N GLU A 270 -8.41 -17.97 -3.48
CA GLU A 270 -9.76 -18.52 -3.66
C GLU A 270 -10.78 -17.41 -3.38
N VAL A 271 -11.73 -17.27 -4.30
CA VAL A 271 -12.76 -16.22 -4.27
C VAL A 271 -14.12 -16.86 -4.51
N GLY A 272 -15.08 -16.65 -3.61
CA GLY A 272 -16.46 -17.15 -3.79
C GLY A 272 -17.34 -16.93 -2.57
N ASP A 273 -18.64 -16.77 -2.78
CA ASP A 273 -19.66 -16.60 -1.74
C ASP A 273 -19.33 -15.52 -0.69
N GLY A 274 -18.65 -14.44 -1.12
CA GLY A 274 -18.21 -13.36 -0.22
C GLY A 274 -16.94 -13.67 0.58
N VAL A 275 -16.31 -14.83 0.41
CA VAL A 275 -15.03 -15.18 1.04
C VAL A 275 -13.89 -14.97 0.05
N PHE A 276 -12.86 -14.30 0.51
CA PHE A 276 -11.62 -14.03 -0.22
C PHE A 276 -10.46 -14.56 0.62
N GLU A 277 -9.87 -15.65 0.18
CA GLU A 277 -8.76 -16.28 0.88
C GLU A 277 -7.49 -16.20 0.03
N VAL A 278 -6.47 -15.49 0.53
CA VAL A 278 -5.14 -15.50 -0.09
C VAL A 278 -4.44 -16.80 0.27
N LEU A 279 -4.10 -17.61 -0.74
CA LEU A 279 -3.38 -18.86 -0.55
C LEU A 279 -1.87 -18.62 -0.49
N SER A 280 -1.38 -17.72 -1.35
CA SER A 280 0.03 -17.35 -1.39
C SER A 280 0.23 -15.99 -2.07
N THR A 281 1.36 -15.37 -1.76
CA THR A 281 1.85 -14.21 -2.49
C THR A 281 3.36 -14.30 -2.70
N SER A 282 3.84 -13.74 -3.81
CA SER A 282 5.27 -13.61 -4.14
C SER A 282 5.46 -12.33 -4.94
N GLY A 283 6.67 -11.76 -4.96
CA GLY A 283 6.89 -10.50 -5.66
C GLY A 283 8.35 -10.11 -5.82
N ASP A 284 8.55 -8.99 -6.51
CA ASP A 284 9.83 -8.31 -6.69
C ASP A 284 9.61 -6.80 -6.51
N THR A 285 10.07 -6.24 -5.40
CA THR A 285 9.90 -4.82 -5.05
C THR A 285 10.85 -3.88 -5.79
N HIS A 286 11.66 -4.41 -6.71
CA HIS A 286 12.61 -3.69 -7.57
C HIS A 286 12.34 -3.95 -9.06
N LEU A 287 11.10 -4.33 -9.42
CA LEU A 287 10.69 -4.61 -10.79
C LEU A 287 9.35 -3.95 -11.08
N GLY A 288 9.32 -3.04 -12.04
CA GLY A 288 8.11 -2.35 -12.45
C GLY A 288 8.31 -1.58 -13.76
N GLY A 289 7.30 -0.83 -14.19
CA GLY A 289 7.31 -0.07 -15.44
C GLY A 289 8.46 0.91 -15.58
N ASP A 290 8.92 1.51 -14.47
CA ASP A 290 10.06 2.44 -14.47
C ASP A 290 11.37 1.74 -14.92
N ASP A 291 11.52 0.43 -14.63
CA ASP A 291 12.70 -0.34 -15.05
C ASP A 291 12.68 -0.61 -16.56
N PHE A 292 11.49 -0.85 -17.13
CA PHE A 292 11.30 -0.93 -18.59
C PHE A 292 11.58 0.41 -19.26
N ASP A 293 11.12 1.52 -18.67
CA ASP A 293 11.41 2.86 -19.16
C ASP A 293 12.90 3.14 -19.16
N LYS A 294 13.61 2.75 -18.11
CA LYS A 294 15.05 2.92 -18.01
C LYS A 294 15.80 2.24 -19.14
N ARG A 295 15.40 1.03 -19.57
CA ARG A 295 16.01 0.36 -20.73
C ARG A 295 15.91 1.20 -22.01
N ILE A 296 14.78 1.86 -22.21
CA ILE A 296 14.58 2.76 -23.34
C ILE A 296 15.43 4.03 -23.18
N VAL A 297 15.45 4.64 -22.00
CA VAL A 297 16.25 5.83 -21.68
C VAL A 297 17.74 5.57 -21.95
N ASP A 298 18.27 4.47 -21.41
CA ASP A 298 19.67 4.09 -21.59
C ASP A 298 20.00 3.88 -23.07
N TRP A 299 19.16 3.17 -23.80
CA TRP A 299 19.35 2.92 -25.24
C TRP A 299 19.32 4.21 -26.07
N LEU A 300 18.39 5.13 -25.78
CA LEU A 300 18.30 6.44 -26.44
C LEU A 300 19.53 7.30 -26.13
N ALA A 301 19.94 7.36 -24.85
CA ALA A 301 21.10 8.14 -24.43
C ALA A 301 22.40 7.61 -25.03
N ASP A 302 22.60 6.30 -25.09
CA ASP A 302 23.77 5.67 -25.68
C ASP A 302 23.81 5.85 -27.21
N SER A 303 22.66 5.81 -27.89
CA SER A 303 22.58 6.10 -29.31
C SER A 303 22.97 7.54 -29.60
N PHE A 304 22.41 8.49 -28.88
CA PHE A 304 22.72 9.91 -29.03
C PHE A 304 24.18 10.22 -28.71
N LYS A 305 24.74 9.60 -27.68
CA LYS A 305 26.16 9.76 -27.31
C LYS A 305 27.09 9.24 -28.39
N ARG A 306 26.73 8.16 -29.08
CA ARG A 306 27.53 7.67 -30.22
C ARG A 306 27.48 8.59 -31.43
N ASP A 307 26.29 9.16 -31.70
CA ASP A 307 26.04 9.95 -32.91
C ASP A 307 26.51 11.40 -32.73
N GLU A 308 26.35 12.00 -31.55
CA GLU A 308 26.58 13.40 -31.24
C GLU A 308 27.69 13.66 -30.22
N GLY A 309 28.25 12.61 -29.60
CA GLY A 309 29.29 12.74 -28.56
C GLY A 309 28.83 13.31 -27.21
N ILE A 310 27.53 13.56 -27.04
CA ILE A 310 26.96 14.23 -25.87
C ILE A 310 26.28 13.19 -24.95
N ASP A 311 26.60 13.23 -23.66
CA ASP A 311 26.03 12.35 -22.65
C ASP A 311 24.80 13.01 -22.01
N LEU A 312 23.60 12.65 -22.47
CA LEU A 312 22.33 13.21 -22.02
C LEU A 312 21.96 12.87 -20.58
N LEU A 313 22.52 11.77 -20.02
CA LEU A 313 22.24 11.37 -18.63
C LEU A 313 22.85 12.32 -17.60
N LYS A 314 23.81 13.17 -18.02
CA LYS A 314 24.41 14.20 -17.15
C LYS A 314 23.59 15.48 -17.06
N ASP A 315 22.69 15.71 -18.01
CA ASP A 315 21.77 16.85 -18.01
C ASP A 315 20.40 16.39 -17.46
N LYS A 316 20.03 16.94 -16.32
CA LYS A 316 18.79 16.57 -15.62
C LYS A 316 17.52 16.90 -16.41
N GLN A 317 17.55 17.96 -17.22
CA GLN A 317 16.41 18.30 -18.08
C GLN A 317 16.31 17.31 -19.25
N ALA A 318 17.45 16.94 -19.85
CA ALA A 318 17.49 15.94 -20.89
C ALA A 318 17.05 14.57 -20.35
N LEU A 319 17.57 14.16 -19.19
CA LEU A 319 17.17 12.92 -18.52
C LEU A 319 15.65 12.90 -18.27
N GLN A 320 15.08 13.99 -17.74
CA GLN A 320 13.64 14.07 -17.50
C GLN A 320 12.82 13.95 -18.80
N ARG A 321 13.27 14.59 -19.88
CA ARG A 321 12.64 14.48 -21.22
C ARG A 321 12.71 13.06 -21.76
N LEU A 322 13.88 12.41 -21.63
CA LEU A 322 14.06 11.02 -22.04
C LEU A 322 13.11 10.09 -21.26
N THR A 323 13.00 10.28 -19.95
CA THR A 323 12.11 9.49 -19.09
C THR A 323 10.63 9.65 -19.50
N GLU A 324 10.17 10.88 -19.73
CA GLU A 324 8.80 11.13 -20.22
C GLU A 324 8.56 10.55 -21.61
N THR A 325 9.60 10.57 -22.45
CA THR A 325 9.54 9.98 -23.80
C THR A 325 9.48 8.47 -23.72
N ALA A 326 10.30 7.84 -22.87
CA ALA A 326 10.30 6.40 -22.66
C ALA A 326 8.96 5.90 -22.10
N GLU A 327 8.38 6.61 -21.13
CA GLU A 327 7.04 6.29 -20.59
C GLU A 327 5.97 6.28 -21.71
N LYS A 328 6.06 7.22 -22.65
CA LYS A 328 5.14 7.30 -23.80
C LYS A 328 5.48 6.28 -24.89
N ALA A 329 6.76 5.99 -25.11
CA ALA A 329 7.24 5.08 -26.16
C ALA A 329 6.77 3.64 -25.97
N LYS A 330 6.41 3.24 -24.76
CA LYS A 330 5.69 1.98 -24.53
C LYS A 330 4.35 1.95 -25.25
N MET A 331 3.81 3.11 -25.65
CA MET A 331 2.53 3.28 -26.31
C MET A 331 2.59 4.07 -27.63
N ASP A 332 3.44 5.12 -27.77
CA ASP A 332 3.64 5.90 -29.02
C ASP A 332 4.73 6.97 -28.87
N LEU A 333 5.53 7.26 -29.94
CA LEU A 333 6.68 8.19 -29.89
C LEU A 333 6.39 9.58 -30.51
N PRO A 334 6.90 10.68 -29.95
CA PRO A 334 8.06 11.45 -30.43
C PRO A 334 8.80 12.28 -29.37
N PHE A 335 10.01 12.54 -29.38
CA PHE A 335 11.08 13.43 -29.36
C PHE A 335 12.04 14.20 -28.55
N ILE A 336 12.88 14.97 -28.36
CA ILE A 336 13.85 16.08 -28.60
C ILE A 336 14.71 16.53 -27.40
N THR A 337 15.99 16.97 -27.70
CA THR A 337 16.84 17.77 -26.80
C THR A 337 17.40 19.02 -27.49
N ALA A 338 17.87 20.03 -26.73
CA ALA A 338 18.49 21.26 -27.22
C ALA A 338 19.97 21.35 -26.80
N THR A 339 20.84 21.79 -27.73
CA THR A 339 22.27 22.02 -27.47
C THR A 339 22.66 23.47 -27.76
N ALA A 340 23.91 23.85 -27.41
CA ALA A 340 24.44 25.19 -27.68
C ALA A 340 24.50 25.53 -29.17
N ASP A 341 24.60 24.52 -30.06
CA ASP A 341 24.62 24.66 -31.52
C ASP A 341 23.22 24.66 -32.13
N GLY A 342 22.18 24.71 -31.30
CA GLY A 342 20.78 24.66 -31.69
C GLY A 342 20.06 23.41 -31.16
N PRO A 343 18.73 23.30 -31.42
CA PRO A 343 17.99 22.13 -30.99
C PRO A 343 18.43 20.91 -31.78
N LYS A 344 18.85 19.86 -31.07
CA LYS A 344 19.11 18.54 -31.65
C LYS A 344 17.98 17.60 -31.29
N HIS A 345 17.59 16.80 -32.27
CA HIS A 345 16.44 15.92 -32.20
C HIS A 345 16.91 14.46 -32.21
N ILE A 346 16.29 13.62 -31.39
CA ILE A 346 16.42 12.18 -31.51
C ILE A 346 15.30 11.71 -32.45
N GLU A 347 15.63 11.46 -33.71
CA GLU A 347 14.72 10.83 -34.66
C GLU A 347 15.06 9.34 -34.69
N THR A 348 14.42 8.56 -33.84
CA THR A 348 14.60 7.12 -33.87
C THR A 348 13.27 6.40 -33.60
N THR A 349 13.15 5.22 -34.15
CA THR A 349 11.96 4.38 -33.97
C THR A 349 12.37 3.15 -33.16
N ILE A 350 11.73 2.94 -32.01
CA ILE A 350 11.86 1.67 -31.31
C ILE A 350 10.81 0.70 -31.85
N THR A 351 11.27 -0.44 -32.37
CA THR A 351 10.37 -1.52 -32.77
C THR A 351 10.02 -2.39 -31.58
N ARG A 352 8.89 -3.10 -31.66
CA ARG A 352 8.51 -4.08 -30.64
C ARG A 352 9.62 -5.11 -30.38
N VAL A 353 10.24 -5.63 -31.42
CA VAL A 353 11.35 -6.59 -31.32
C VAL A 353 12.54 -5.98 -30.56
N LYS A 354 12.88 -4.71 -30.85
CA LYS A 354 13.97 -4.02 -30.14
C LYS A 354 13.65 -3.77 -28.69
N PHE A 355 12.41 -3.40 -28.38
CA PHE A 355 11.94 -3.27 -27.00
C PHE A 355 12.04 -4.60 -26.23
N GLU A 356 11.56 -5.69 -26.82
CA GLU A 356 11.61 -7.04 -26.23
C GLU A 356 13.06 -7.51 -26.02
N GLU A 357 13.97 -7.20 -26.95
CA GLU A 357 15.41 -7.46 -26.80
C GLU A 357 16.00 -6.70 -25.60
N LEU A 358 15.75 -5.39 -25.52
CA LEU A 358 16.25 -4.54 -24.44
C LEU A 358 15.72 -4.93 -23.05
N CYS A 359 14.53 -5.51 -23.01
CA CYS A 359 13.82 -5.83 -21.76
C CYS A 359 13.75 -7.32 -21.46
N SER A 360 14.50 -8.16 -22.21
CA SER A 360 14.40 -9.62 -22.10
C SER A 360 14.67 -10.16 -20.69
N ASP A 361 15.66 -9.61 -20.01
CA ASP A 361 16.02 -9.96 -18.63
C ASP A 361 14.93 -9.55 -17.63
N LEU A 362 14.25 -8.40 -17.84
CA LEU A 362 13.14 -7.96 -17.01
C LEU A 362 11.92 -8.87 -17.20
N LEU A 363 11.62 -9.27 -18.46
CA LEU A 363 10.57 -10.22 -18.76
C LEU A 363 10.83 -11.60 -18.12
N ASP A 364 12.11 -12.04 -18.11
CA ASP A 364 12.47 -13.29 -17.45
C ASP A 364 12.31 -13.23 -15.93
N ARG A 365 12.59 -12.07 -15.30
CA ARG A 365 12.38 -11.87 -13.87
C ARG A 365 10.90 -12.00 -13.44
N LEU A 366 9.94 -11.73 -14.33
CA LEU A 366 8.51 -11.89 -14.02
C LEU A 366 8.10 -13.35 -13.79
N LYS A 367 8.83 -14.33 -14.33
CA LYS A 367 8.47 -15.75 -14.26
C LYS A 367 8.59 -16.30 -12.84
N THR A 368 9.69 -16.02 -12.17
CA THR A 368 10.01 -16.60 -10.86
C THR A 368 8.96 -16.30 -9.79
N PRO A 369 8.44 -15.07 -9.60
CA PRO A 369 7.36 -14.82 -8.64
C PRO A 369 6.06 -15.59 -8.95
N VAL A 370 5.71 -15.76 -10.23
CA VAL A 370 4.54 -16.55 -10.64
C VAL A 370 4.71 -18.02 -10.25
N GLU A 371 5.86 -18.62 -10.58
CA GLU A 371 6.16 -20.01 -10.23
C GLU A 371 6.22 -20.22 -8.70
N ASN A 372 6.79 -19.26 -7.98
CA ASN A 372 6.88 -19.31 -6.52
C ASN A 372 5.50 -19.25 -5.87
N SER A 373 4.61 -18.34 -6.33
CA SER A 373 3.27 -18.22 -5.77
C SER A 373 2.46 -19.51 -5.96
N LEU A 374 2.49 -20.11 -7.15
CA LEU A 374 1.81 -21.39 -7.40
C LEU A 374 2.39 -22.53 -6.55
N ARG A 375 3.72 -22.63 -6.47
CA ARG A 375 4.37 -23.65 -5.64
C ARG A 375 4.00 -23.51 -4.16
N ASP A 376 3.99 -22.30 -3.64
CA ASP A 376 3.65 -22.03 -2.24
C ASP A 376 2.17 -22.29 -1.94
N ALA A 377 1.28 -22.03 -2.91
CA ALA A 377 -0.14 -22.42 -2.86
C ALA A 377 -0.35 -23.93 -3.07
N LYS A 378 0.69 -24.68 -3.48
CA LYS A 378 0.61 -26.11 -3.86
C LYS A 378 -0.34 -26.37 -5.04
N LEU A 379 -0.43 -25.42 -5.95
CA LEU A 379 -1.26 -25.45 -7.15
C LEU A 379 -0.40 -25.45 -8.41
N SER A 380 -1.02 -25.81 -9.52
CA SER A 380 -0.47 -25.71 -10.87
C SER A 380 -1.26 -24.71 -11.72
N PHE A 381 -0.75 -24.34 -12.88
CA PHE A 381 -1.50 -23.47 -13.82
C PHE A 381 -2.86 -24.02 -14.25
N LYS A 382 -3.07 -25.33 -14.14
CA LYS A 382 -4.35 -25.98 -14.48
C LYS A 382 -5.44 -25.73 -13.44
N ASP A 383 -5.03 -25.48 -12.21
CA ASP A 383 -5.92 -25.25 -11.08
C ASP A 383 -6.39 -23.80 -10.99
N ILE A 384 -5.81 -22.90 -11.80
CA ILE A 384 -6.20 -21.49 -11.88
C ILE A 384 -7.39 -21.36 -12.82
N ASP A 385 -8.48 -20.77 -12.37
CA ASP A 385 -9.66 -20.51 -13.20
C ASP A 385 -9.49 -19.23 -14.03
N GLU A 386 -9.03 -18.15 -13.41
CA GLU A 386 -8.87 -16.83 -14.04
C GLU A 386 -7.51 -16.20 -13.72
N VAL A 387 -7.01 -15.39 -14.67
CA VAL A 387 -5.81 -14.56 -14.49
C VAL A 387 -6.21 -13.10 -14.60
N ILE A 388 -6.01 -12.33 -13.54
CA ILE A 388 -6.36 -10.91 -13.45
C ILE A 388 -5.09 -10.07 -13.61
N LEU A 389 -5.08 -9.19 -14.61
CA LEU A 389 -3.98 -8.24 -14.83
C LEU A 389 -4.26 -6.93 -14.10
N VAL A 390 -3.30 -6.50 -13.30
CA VAL A 390 -3.34 -5.30 -12.48
C VAL A 390 -2.09 -4.45 -12.73
N GLY A 391 -2.21 -3.13 -12.60
CA GLY A 391 -1.12 -2.19 -12.85
C GLY A 391 -0.95 -1.84 -14.33
N GLY A 392 -0.65 -0.56 -14.60
CA GLY A 392 -0.56 -0.02 -15.97
C GLY A 392 0.48 -0.71 -16.86
N SER A 393 1.54 -1.27 -16.27
CA SER A 393 2.60 -1.96 -17.02
C SER A 393 2.18 -3.32 -17.57
N THR A 394 1.07 -3.90 -17.12
CA THR A 394 0.48 -5.10 -17.74
C THR A 394 -0.10 -4.84 -19.13
N ARG A 395 -0.22 -3.58 -19.53
CA ARG A 395 -0.60 -3.19 -20.89
C ARG A 395 0.50 -3.44 -21.91
N ILE A 396 1.74 -3.69 -21.48
CA ILE A 396 2.86 -4.05 -22.36
C ILE A 396 2.55 -5.38 -23.07
N PRO A 397 2.48 -5.41 -24.42
CA PRO A 397 2.08 -6.62 -25.16
C PRO A 397 2.95 -7.85 -24.85
N ALA A 398 4.26 -7.65 -24.65
CA ALA A 398 5.19 -8.73 -24.29
C ALA A 398 4.87 -9.35 -22.93
N VAL A 399 4.36 -8.56 -21.97
CA VAL A 399 3.92 -9.04 -20.64
C VAL A 399 2.67 -9.89 -20.80
N GLN A 400 1.67 -9.43 -21.57
CA GLN A 400 0.44 -10.19 -21.80
C GLN A 400 0.72 -11.52 -22.50
N GLU A 401 1.62 -11.50 -23.50
CA GLU A 401 2.03 -12.70 -24.21
C GLU A 401 2.80 -13.67 -23.29
N LEU A 402 3.64 -13.15 -22.39
CA LEU A 402 4.32 -13.96 -21.38
C LEU A 402 3.31 -14.66 -20.48
N VAL A 403 2.31 -13.92 -19.97
CA VAL A 403 1.26 -14.49 -19.12
C VAL A 403 0.48 -15.57 -19.84
N ARG A 404 0.07 -15.34 -21.10
CA ARG A 404 -0.61 -16.39 -21.91
C ARG A 404 0.24 -17.64 -22.05
N LYS A 405 1.54 -17.48 -22.37
CA LYS A 405 2.46 -18.62 -22.54
C LYS A 405 2.65 -19.41 -21.26
N MET A 406 2.73 -18.73 -20.10
CA MET A 406 2.93 -19.39 -18.82
C MET A 406 1.68 -20.11 -18.33
N THR A 407 0.54 -19.44 -18.43
CA THR A 407 -0.72 -19.93 -17.83
C THR A 407 -1.56 -20.78 -18.77
N GLY A 408 -1.35 -20.63 -20.09
CA GLY A 408 -2.22 -21.23 -21.10
C GLY A 408 -3.62 -20.61 -21.18
N LYS A 409 -3.84 -19.47 -20.52
CA LYS A 409 -5.14 -18.78 -20.43
C LYS A 409 -5.04 -17.36 -20.98
N GLU A 410 -6.17 -16.88 -21.53
CA GLU A 410 -6.31 -15.45 -21.83
C GLU A 410 -6.50 -14.68 -20.53
N PRO A 411 -5.67 -13.64 -20.28
CA PRO A 411 -5.85 -12.80 -19.12
C PRO A 411 -7.20 -12.06 -19.16
N ASN A 412 -7.84 -11.93 -18.00
CA ASN A 412 -9.07 -11.17 -17.87
C ASN A 412 -8.80 -9.68 -18.03
N VAL A 413 -9.49 -9.05 -18.98
CA VAL A 413 -9.38 -7.62 -19.31
C VAL A 413 -10.66 -6.84 -19.00
N THR A 414 -11.60 -7.44 -18.28
CA THR A 414 -12.89 -6.80 -17.93
C THR A 414 -12.72 -5.74 -16.85
N VAL A 415 -11.70 -5.87 -16.00
CA VAL A 415 -11.34 -4.87 -15.00
C VAL A 415 -10.30 -3.89 -15.58
N ASN A 416 -10.44 -2.61 -15.22
CA ASN A 416 -9.41 -1.63 -15.58
C ASN A 416 -8.21 -1.79 -14.66
N PRO A 417 -7.01 -2.16 -15.19
CA PRO A 417 -5.83 -2.42 -14.36
C PRO A 417 -5.33 -1.19 -13.57
N ASP A 418 -5.70 0.03 -13.97
CA ASP A 418 -5.31 1.27 -13.29
C ASP A 418 -6.29 1.67 -12.17
N GLU A 419 -7.45 1.02 -12.06
CA GLU A 419 -8.54 1.41 -11.16
C GLU A 419 -8.96 0.31 -10.18
N VAL A 420 -8.74 -0.93 -10.55
CA VAL A 420 -9.25 -2.10 -9.83
C VAL A 420 -8.78 -2.16 -8.37
N VAL A 421 -7.57 -1.73 -8.10
CA VAL A 421 -6.98 -1.68 -6.75
C VAL A 421 -7.73 -0.68 -5.87
N ALA A 422 -7.97 0.54 -6.37
CA ALA A 422 -8.72 1.56 -5.62
C ALA A 422 -10.18 1.15 -5.39
N LEU A 423 -10.82 0.52 -6.38
CA LEU A 423 -12.18 -0.02 -6.24
C LEU A 423 -12.25 -1.09 -5.14
N GLY A 424 -11.29 -2.01 -5.09
CA GLY A 424 -11.24 -3.02 -4.03
C GLY A 424 -10.93 -2.45 -2.66
N ALA A 425 -10.07 -1.45 -2.59
CA ALA A 425 -9.84 -0.70 -1.35
C ALA A 425 -11.13 0.00 -0.86
N ALA A 426 -11.97 0.50 -1.78
CA ALA A 426 -13.27 1.08 -1.44
C ALA A 426 -14.26 0.01 -0.94
N VAL A 427 -14.25 -1.20 -1.50
CA VAL A 427 -15.03 -2.33 -0.96
C VAL A 427 -14.61 -2.62 0.48
N GLN A 428 -13.31 -2.71 0.75
CA GLN A 428 -12.80 -2.91 2.12
C GLN A 428 -13.17 -1.74 3.05
N ALA A 429 -13.15 -0.51 2.55
CA ALA A 429 -13.63 0.66 3.29
C ALA A 429 -15.11 0.52 3.65
N GLY A 430 -15.93 0.05 2.71
CA GLY A 430 -17.35 -0.25 2.92
C GLY A 430 -17.60 -1.35 3.96
N VAL A 431 -16.76 -2.39 4.00
CA VAL A 431 -16.81 -3.42 5.05
C VAL A 431 -16.52 -2.81 6.42
N LEU A 432 -15.50 -1.96 6.53
CA LEU A 432 -15.10 -1.34 7.80
C LEU A 432 -16.09 -0.27 8.27
N SER A 433 -16.78 0.41 7.37
CA SER A 433 -17.84 1.38 7.71
C SER A 433 -19.21 0.72 7.95
N GLY A 434 -19.37 -0.55 7.62
CA GLY A 434 -20.61 -1.29 7.73
C GLY A 434 -21.60 -1.08 6.55
N ASP A 435 -21.13 -0.48 5.46
CA ASP A 435 -21.90 -0.31 4.22
C ASP A 435 -21.99 -1.62 3.42
N VAL A 436 -21.04 -2.53 3.65
CA VAL A 436 -20.96 -3.87 3.05
C VAL A 436 -20.89 -4.91 4.18
N SER A 437 -21.77 -5.93 4.17
CA SER A 437 -21.93 -6.85 5.31
C SER A 437 -21.40 -8.26 5.10
N ASP A 438 -21.32 -8.73 3.86
CA ASP A 438 -21.19 -10.17 3.58
C ASP A 438 -19.83 -10.53 2.94
N ILE A 439 -18.77 -9.81 3.32
CA ILE A 439 -17.41 -10.04 2.82
C ILE A 439 -16.49 -10.42 3.97
N VAL A 440 -15.74 -11.51 3.80
CA VAL A 440 -14.66 -11.96 4.69
C VAL A 440 -13.37 -12.02 3.88
N LEU A 441 -12.35 -11.32 4.37
CA LEU A 441 -11.02 -11.31 3.78
C LEU A 441 -10.03 -12.00 4.71
N LEU A 442 -9.38 -13.06 4.23
CA LEU A 442 -8.29 -13.77 4.89
C LEU A 442 -7.00 -13.51 4.10
N ASP A 443 -6.12 -12.69 4.67
CA ASP A 443 -4.83 -12.34 4.07
C ASP A 443 -3.69 -13.20 4.65
N VAL A 444 -2.49 -13.10 4.09
CA VAL A 444 -1.32 -13.87 4.53
C VAL A 444 -0.14 -12.95 4.87
N SER A 445 0.78 -13.46 5.71
CA SER A 445 2.08 -12.82 5.92
C SER A 445 2.97 -13.05 4.69
N PRO A 446 3.40 -12.01 3.96
CA PRO A 446 4.15 -12.19 2.71
C PRO A 446 5.57 -12.71 2.94
N LEU A 447 6.14 -12.44 4.13
CA LEU A 447 7.50 -12.80 4.52
C LEU A 447 7.51 -13.59 5.82
N SER A 448 8.47 -14.49 5.96
CA SER A 448 8.70 -15.22 7.19
C SER A 448 9.14 -14.28 8.31
N LEU A 449 8.66 -14.55 9.52
CA LEU A 449 9.03 -13.86 10.74
C LEU A 449 9.72 -14.84 11.69
N GLY A 450 10.74 -14.37 12.36
CA GLY A 450 11.54 -15.20 13.26
C GLY A 450 12.41 -14.38 14.19
N LEU A 451 13.33 -15.04 14.83
CA LEU A 451 14.29 -14.41 15.73
C LEU A 451 15.72 -14.90 15.49
N GLU A 452 16.67 -14.10 15.95
CA GLU A 452 18.08 -14.45 15.95
C GLU A 452 18.36 -15.54 16.95
N THR A 453 19.08 -16.58 16.52
CA THR A 453 19.58 -17.65 17.37
C THR A 453 21.10 -17.76 17.29
N LEU A 454 21.68 -18.62 18.11
CA LEU A 454 23.12 -18.80 18.24
C LEU A 454 23.80 -18.99 16.87
N GLY A 455 24.87 -18.22 16.63
CA GLY A 455 25.61 -18.24 15.38
C GLY A 455 25.13 -17.23 14.33
N GLY A 456 24.23 -16.30 14.68
CA GLY A 456 23.72 -15.28 13.77
C GLY A 456 22.78 -15.86 12.71
N VAL A 457 22.04 -16.90 13.07
CA VAL A 457 21.07 -17.61 12.22
C VAL A 457 19.67 -17.12 12.56
N MET A 458 18.81 -16.96 11.53
CA MET A 458 17.40 -16.70 11.70
C MET A 458 16.61 -17.99 11.87
N THR A 459 15.97 -18.16 13.02
CA THR A 459 15.00 -19.24 13.26
C THR A 459 13.60 -18.72 12.96
N LYS A 460 12.96 -19.29 11.94
CA LYS A 460 11.61 -18.90 11.49
C LYS A 460 10.55 -19.43 12.45
N ILE A 461 9.69 -18.55 12.96
CA ILE A 461 8.56 -18.89 13.84
C ILE A 461 7.26 -18.91 13.04
N ILE A 462 7.01 -17.86 12.23
CA ILE A 462 5.87 -17.78 11.32
C ILE A 462 6.42 -17.84 9.90
N PRO A 463 6.22 -18.95 9.17
CA PRO A 463 6.58 -19.03 7.76
C PRO A 463 5.80 -18.03 6.91
N ARG A 464 6.38 -17.61 5.79
CA ARG A 464 5.65 -16.82 4.77
C ARG A 464 4.39 -17.55 4.31
N ASN A 465 3.43 -16.79 3.83
CA ASN A 465 2.13 -17.28 3.39
C ASN A 465 1.32 -17.98 4.51
N THR A 466 1.58 -17.63 5.77
CA THR A 466 0.72 -18.04 6.89
C THR A 466 -0.48 -17.11 6.96
N THR A 467 -1.70 -17.67 6.97
CA THR A 467 -2.97 -16.92 7.04
C THR A 467 -3.06 -16.09 8.32
N LEU A 468 -3.57 -14.87 8.20
CA LEU A 468 -3.75 -13.91 9.29
C LEU A 468 -5.23 -13.85 9.73
N PRO A 469 -5.52 -13.66 11.02
CA PRO A 469 -4.58 -13.53 12.14
C PRO A 469 -3.95 -14.87 12.54
N THR A 470 -2.76 -14.82 13.14
CA THR A 470 -2.05 -16.03 13.58
C THR A 470 -1.26 -15.82 14.87
N SER A 471 -1.04 -16.92 15.58
CA SER A 471 -0.26 -16.95 16.82
C SER A 471 0.59 -18.21 16.86
N LYS A 472 1.91 -18.07 17.02
CA LYS A 472 2.84 -19.20 17.18
C LYS A 472 3.85 -18.91 18.27
N SER A 473 4.24 -19.94 19.00
CA SER A 473 5.28 -19.85 20.02
C SER A 473 6.28 -21.00 19.91
N GLU A 474 7.53 -20.72 20.28
CA GLU A 474 8.58 -21.70 20.44
C GLU A 474 9.35 -21.48 21.73
N VAL A 475 9.97 -22.55 22.26
CA VAL A 475 10.73 -22.51 23.51
C VAL A 475 12.22 -22.55 23.20
N PHE A 476 12.93 -21.55 23.67
CA PHE A 476 14.37 -21.37 23.56
C PHE A 476 15.02 -21.50 24.94
N SER A 477 16.34 -21.47 24.95
CA SER A 477 17.12 -21.53 26.20
C SER A 477 18.31 -20.59 26.14
N THR A 478 19.01 -20.44 27.28
CA THR A 478 20.27 -19.68 27.39
C THR A 478 21.41 -20.33 26.64
N ALA A 479 22.29 -19.53 26.06
CA ALA A 479 23.47 -19.98 25.30
C ALA A 479 24.72 -20.18 26.17
N ALA A 480 24.75 -19.59 27.38
CA ALA A 480 25.89 -19.66 28.30
C ALA A 480 25.46 -20.02 29.73
N ASP A 481 26.38 -20.62 30.50
CA ASP A 481 26.16 -20.90 31.90
C ASP A 481 26.02 -19.60 32.72
N GLY A 482 25.07 -19.58 33.65
CA GLY A 482 24.83 -18.43 34.51
C GLY A 482 24.24 -17.19 33.82
N GLN A 483 23.79 -17.32 32.58
CA GLN A 483 23.17 -16.22 31.82
C GLN A 483 21.84 -15.77 32.47
N THR A 484 21.73 -14.50 32.81
CA THR A 484 20.58 -13.90 33.53
C THR A 484 19.68 -13.06 32.67
N SER A 485 20.01 -12.90 31.38
CA SER A 485 19.21 -12.17 30.41
C SER A 485 19.34 -12.76 29.01
N VAL A 486 18.32 -12.57 28.18
CA VAL A 486 18.37 -12.87 26.74
C VAL A 486 17.91 -11.67 25.95
N GLU A 487 18.57 -11.39 24.84
CA GLU A 487 18.15 -10.40 23.86
C GLU A 487 17.41 -11.11 22.74
N ILE A 488 16.22 -10.62 22.42
CA ILE A 488 15.37 -11.15 21.35
C ILE A 488 15.42 -10.14 20.21
N ASN A 489 16.12 -10.48 19.13
CA ASN A 489 16.17 -9.72 17.89
C ASN A 489 15.13 -10.30 16.92
N VAL A 490 14.09 -9.54 16.61
CA VAL A 490 12.99 -9.94 15.74
C VAL A 490 13.35 -9.66 14.30
N LEU A 491 13.18 -10.64 13.42
CA LEU A 491 13.63 -10.60 12.04
C LEU A 491 12.49 -10.88 11.06
N GLN A 492 12.58 -10.28 9.88
CA GLN A 492 11.70 -10.55 8.75
C GLN A 492 12.51 -10.85 7.49
N GLY A 493 12.18 -11.92 6.77
CA GLY A 493 12.79 -12.29 5.51
C GLY A 493 12.93 -13.80 5.31
N GLU A 494 13.57 -14.17 4.20
CA GLU A 494 13.70 -15.58 3.79
C GLU A 494 15.12 -16.14 3.89
N ARG A 495 16.11 -15.29 4.22
CA ARG A 495 17.51 -15.70 4.28
C ARG A 495 17.83 -16.43 5.59
N GLU A 496 18.86 -17.26 5.58
CA GLU A 496 19.27 -18.04 6.76
C GLU A 496 20.02 -17.21 7.80
N PHE A 497 20.76 -16.16 7.38
CA PHE A 497 21.58 -15.37 8.28
C PHE A 497 20.92 -14.03 8.63
N VAL A 498 21.09 -13.61 9.88
CA VAL A 498 20.55 -12.37 10.44
C VAL A 498 20.89 -11.15 9.59
N ARG A 499 22.16 -11.03 9.16
CA ARG A 499 22.66 -9.90 8.35
C ARG A 499 21.97 -9.71 7.00
N ASP A 500 21.35 -10.77 6.48
CA ASP A 500 20.71 -10.82 5.17
C ASP A 500 19.17 -10.68 5.28
N ASN A 501 18.65 -10.50 6.50
CA ASN A 501 17.24 -10.27 6.81
C ASN A 501 17.01 -8.88 7.43
N LYS A 502 15.78 -8.43 7.42
CA LYS A 502 15.40 -7.14 8.03
C LYS A 502 15.18 -7.33 9.53
N SER A 503 15.92 -6.59 10.37
CA SER A 503 15.61 -6.48 11.79
C SER A 503 14.42 -5.53 11.98
N LEU A 504 13.39 -6.00 12.67
CA LEU A 504 12.19 -5.24 13.00
C LEU A 504 12.30 -4.56 14.37
N GLY A 505 13.23 -5.00 15.19
CA GLY A 505 13.49 -4.48 16.52
C GLY A 505 14.04 -5.54 17.46
N SER A 506 14.60 -5.10 18.58
CA SER A 506 15.07 -5.99 19.63
C SER A 506 14.57 -5.54 21.01
N PHE A 507 14.43 -6.50 21.91
CA PHE A 507 14.11 -6.29 23.31
C PHE A 507 14.80 -7.32 24.19
N ARG A 508 14.93 -7.03 25.48
CA ARG A 508 15.67 -7.84 26.41
C ARG A 508 14.77 -8.36 27.53
N LEU A 509 14.81 -9.68 27.75
CA LEU A 509 14.22 -10.32 28.92
C LEU A 509 15.29 -10.48 29.98
N ASP A 510 15.13 -9.78 31.10
CA ASP A 510 16.05 -9.77 32.24
C ASP A 510 15.53 -10.59 33.42
N GLY A 511 16.47 -11.00 34.30
CA GLY A 511 16.17 -11.60 35.58
C GLY A 511 15.83 -13.10 35.51
N ILE A 512 16.40 -13.76 34.52
CA ILE A 512 16.44 -15.22 34.44
C ILE A 512 17.36 -15.74 35.59
N PRO A 513 16.94 -16.72 36.40
CA PRO A 513 17.80 -17.29 37.43
C PRO A 513 19.07 -17.91 36.82
N PRO A 514 20.26 -17.69 37.42
CA PRO A 514 21.47 -18.34 36.97
C PRO A 514 21.33 -19.85 36.97
N ALA A 515 21.57 -20.48 35.85
CA ALA A 515 21.51 -21.94 35.67
C ALA A 515 22.51 -22.37 34.58
N PRO A 516 22.83 -23.65 34.45
CA PRO A 516 23.58 -24.15 33.30
C PRO A 516 22.88 -23.84 31.99
N ARG A 517 23.66 -23.63 30.93
CA ARG A 517 23.11 -23.39 29.57
C ARG A 517 22.13 -24.48 29.18
N GLY A 518 21.07 -24.13 28.50
CA GLY A 518 20.04 -25.08 28.06
C GLY A 518 18.99 -25.45 29.11
N VAL A 519 19.15 -25.04 30.39
CA VAL A 519 18.19 -25.33 31.48
C VAL A 519 17.03 -24.34 31.53
N PRO A 520 17.25 -23.00 31.47
CA PRO A 520 16.14 -22.04 31.43
C PRO A 520 15.27 -22.26 30.20
N GLN A 521 13.94 -22.16 30.37
CA GLN A 521 12.96 -22.29 29.29
C GLN A 521 12.32 -20.93 29.02
N ILE A 522 12.63 -20.35 27.86
CA ILE A 522 12.13 -19.04 27.44
C ILE A 522 11.19 -19.27 26.28
N GLU A 523 9.89 -19.10 26.53
CA GLU A 523 8.88 -19.15 25.49
C GLU A 523 8.82 -17.80 24.78
N VAL A 524 9.03 -17.80 23.46
CA VAL A 524 8.86 -16.62 22.62
C VAL A 524 7.65 -16.85 21.73
N LYS A 525 6.65 -15.95 21.88
CA LYS A 525 5.39 -15.99 21.17
C LYS A 525 5.29 -14.84 20.19
N PHE A 526 4.91 -15.14 18.96
CA PHE A 526 4.61 -14.20 17.89
C PHE A 526 3.10 -14.18 17.66
N ASP A 527 2.47 -13.04 17.84
CA ASP A 527 1.04 -12.80 17.59
C ASP A 527 0.91 -11.78 16.47
N ILE A 528 0.22 -12.10 15.38
CA ILE A 528 -0.10 -11.17 14.30
C ILE A 528 -1.62 -11.03 14.24
N ASP A 529 -2.11 -9.79 14.33
CA ASP A 529 -3.54 -9.49 14.21
C ASP A 529 -4.02 -9.48 12.75
N ALA A 530 -5.33 -9.29 12.54
CA ALA A 530 -5.93 -9.20 11.20
C ALA A 530 -5.46 -7.97 10.39
N ASN A 531 -4.80 -7.00 11.02
CA ASN A 531 -4.23 -5.83 10.37
C ASN A 531 -2.74 -6.00 10.05
N GLY A 532 -2.16 -7.18 10.39
CA GLY A 532 -0.75 -7.47 10.20
C GLY A 532 0.17 -6.87 11.27
N ILE A 533 -0.37 -6.41 12.40
CA ILE A 533 0.43 -5.88 13.51
C ILE A 533 1.03 -7.04 14.28
N LEU A 534 2.36 -7.07 14.37
CA LEU A 534 3.13 -8.09 15.07
C LEU A 534 3.39 -7.68 16.52
N SER A 535 3.05 -8.56 17.45
CA SER A 535 3.45 -8.49 18.86
C SER A 535 4.32 -9.69 19.21
N VAL A 536 5.48 -9.45 19.78
CA VAL A 536 6.39 -10.51 20.22
C VAL A 536 6.53 -10.47 21.73
N THR A 537 6.27 -11.59 22.37
CA THR A 537 6.33 -11.75 23.83
C THR A 537 7.34 -12.83 24.19
N ALA A 538 8.25 -12.53 25.12
CA ALA A 538 9.16 -13.52 25.73
C ALA A 538 8.79 -13.74 27.19
N VAL A 539 8.73 -15.01 27.63
CA VAL A 539 8.39 -15.40 29.00
C VAL A 539 9.38 -16.44 29.50
N ASP A 540 10.04 -16.18 30.62
CA ASP A 540 10.75 -17.21 31.35
C ASP A 540 9.75 -18.12 32.09
N LYS A 541 9.63 -19.37 31.67
CA LYS A 541 8.65 -20.33 32.22
C LYS A 541 8.95 -20.70 33.68
N GLY A 542 10.19 -20.54 34.14
CA GLY A 542 10.59 -20.84 35.51
C GLY A 542 10.13 -19.78 36.51
N THR A 543 10.22 -18.51 36.16
CA THR A 543 9.89 -17.38 37.05
C THR A 543 8.58 -16.69 36.71
N GLY A 544 8.05 -16.90 35.50
CA GLY A 544 6.91 -16.18 34.97
C GLY A 544 7.23 -14.73 34.56
N LYS A 545 8.52 -14.31 34.58
CA LYS A 545 8.91 -12.98 34.09
C LYS A 545 8.64 -12.88 32.60
N LYS A 546 8.05 -11.74 32.23
CA LYS A 546 7.60 -11.45 30.87
C LYS A 546 8.17 -10.12 30.40
N GLN A 547 8.53 -10.06 29.13
CA GLN A 547 8.83 -8.86 28.40
C GLN A 547 8.20 -8.97 27.01
N ASP A 548 7.71 -7.88 26.47
CA ASP A 548 7.12 -7.86 25.14
C ASP A 548 7.51 -6.59 24.36
N ILE A 549 7.42 -6.72 23.06
CA ILE A 549 7.50 -5.62 22.12
C ILE A 549 6.33 -5.73 21.14
N THR A 550 5.68 -4.62 20.87
CA THR A 550 4.74 -4.51 19.76
C THR A 550 5.48 -3.85 18.60
N ILE A 551 5.63 -4.57 17.52
CA ILE A 551 6.22 -4.06 16.29
C ILE A 551 5.11 -3.31 15.57
N THR A 552 5.03 -2.02 15.80
CA THR A 552 4.13 -1.11 15.06
C THR A 552 4.79 -0.58 13.80
N GLY A 553 5.83 -1.27 13.35
CA GLY A 553 6.69 -0.97 12.24
C GLY A 553 8.02 -0.39 12.69
N ALA A 554 9.10 -0.87 12.08
CA ALA A 554 10.38 -0.17 12.15
C ALA A 554 10.25 1.10 11.31
N SER A 555 9.61 2.14 11.88
CA SER A 555 9.48 3.44 11.22
C SER A 555 10.87 3.96 10.86
N THR A 556 11.05 4.41 9.63
CA THR A 556 12.25 5.16 9.23
C THR A 556 12.27 6.54 9.85
N LEU A 557 11.11 7.01 10.31
CA LEU A 557 10.95 8.27 11.02
C LEU A 557 10.67 8.03 12.52
N PRO A 558 11.35 8.72 13.43
CA PRO A 558 10.99 8.77 14.84
C PRO A 558 9.56 9.29 15.04
N ASN A 559 8.83 8.78 16.02
CA ASN A 559 7.44 9.19 16.27
C ASN A 559 7.28 10.70 16.53
N ASP A 560 8.25 11.33 17.21
CA ASP A 560 8.28 12.78 17.45
C ASP A 560 8.47 13.57 16.15
N GLU A 561 9.21 13.06 15.18
CA GLU A 561 9.34 13.66 13.86
C GLU A 561 8.04 13.55 13.06
N VAL A 562 7.35 12.40 13.10
CA VAL A 562 6.02 12.23 12.49
C VAL A 562 5.02 13.19 13.13
N ASP A 563 4.98 13.29 14.46
CA ASP A 563 4.08 14.19 15.17
C ASP A 563 4.38 15.68 14.88
N ARG A 564 5.66 16.04 14.69
CA ARG A 564 6.06 17.37 14.23
C ARG A 564 5.53 17.66 12.83
N MET A 565 5.69 16.72 11.89
CA MET A 565 5.20 16.84 10.52
C MET A 565 3.67 16.96 10.46
N VAL A 566 2.95 16.22 11.30
CA VAL A 566 1.49 16.33 11.44
C VAL A 566 1.11 17.74 11.89
N LYS A 567 1.75 18.26 12.95
CA LYS A 567 1.48 19.62 13.46
C LYS A 567 1.82 20.72 12.45
N GLU A 568 2.93 20.58 11.73
CA GLU A 568 3.29 21.50 10.64
C GLU A 568 2.25 21.46 9.53
N ALA A 569 1.80 20.26 9.14
CA ALA A 569 0.77 20.05 8.12
C ALA A 569 -0.57 20.69 8.52
N GLU A 570 -1.00 20.54 9.78
CA GLU A 570 -2.22 21.18 10.31
C GLU A 570 -2.10 22.70 10.34
N LYS A 571 -0.97 23.23 10.79
CA LYS A 571 -0.71 24.68 10.87
C LYS A 571 -0.87 25.37 9.53
N PHE A 572 -0.35 24.77 8.46
CA PHE A 572 -0.36 25.34 7.11
C PHE A 572 -1.55 24.88 6.25
N SER A 573 -2.43 24.03 6.78
CA SER A 573 -3.52 23.43 5.99
C SER A 573 -4.47 24.45 5.35
N LYS A 574 -4.75 25.57 6.05
CA LYS A 574 -5.63 26.61 5.56
C LYS A 574 -4.97 27.45 4.45
N GLU A 575 -3.72 27.84 4.68
CA GLU A 575 -2.93 28.61 3.71
C GLU A 575 -2.64 27.79 2.45
N ASP A 576 -2.28 26.54 2.62
CA ASP A 576 -2.08 25.56 1.56
C ASP A 576 -3.36 25.36 0.73
N LYS A 577 -4.52 25.32 1.38
CA LYS A 577 -5.81 25.18 0.71
C LYS A 577 -6.14 26.42 -0.12
N GLU A 578 -5.98 27.63 0.43
CA GLU A 578 -6.24 28.89 -0.27
C GLU A 578 -5.33 29.04 -1.50
N ARG A 579 -4.04 28.71 -1.37
CA ARG A 579 -3.09 28.72 -2.48
C ARG A 579 -3.45 27.71 -3.56
N ARG A 580 -3.84 26.50 -3.16
CA ARG A 580 -4.25 25.45 -4.09
C ARG A 580 -5.53 25.81 -4.83
N ASP A 581 -6.55 26.32 -4.16
CA ASP A 581 -7.80 26.75 -4.78
C ASP A 581 -7.54 27.87 -5.82
N ALA A 582 -6.57 28.76 -5.57
CA ALA A 582 -6.14 29.78 -6.54
C ALA A 582 -5.44 29.16 -7.76
N ILE A 583 -4.57 28.16 -7.56
CA ILE A 583 -3.89 27.43 -8.65
C ILE A 583 -4.89 26.62 -9.46
N ASP A 584 -5.80 25.90 -8.82
CA ASP A 584 -6.85 25.10 -9.47
C ASP A 584 -7.75 25.99 -10.34
N THR A 585 -8.13 27.19 -9.84
CA THR A 585 -8.92 28.18 -10.58
C THR A 585 -8.16 28.67 -11.81
N LYS A 586 -6.88 29.00 -11.68
CA LYS A 586 -6.03 29.40 -12.80
C LYS A 586 -5.94 28.31 -13.86
N ASN A 587 -5.70 27.07 -13.45
CA ASN A 587 -5.57 25.94 -14.38
C ASN A 587 -6.88 25.62 -15.11
N GLN A 588 -8.02 25.77 -14.44
CA GLN A 588 -9.31 25.65 -15.10
C GLN A 588 -9.48 26.74 -16.16
N ALA A 589 -9.10 27.96 -15.84
CA ALA A 589 -9.15 29.09 -16.82
C ALA A 589 -8.22 28.80 -18.01
N ASP A 590 -6.99 28.40 -17.79
CA ASP A 590 -6.02 28.07 -18.84
C ASP A 590 -6.52 26.89 -19.72
N SER A 591 -7.16 25.87 -19.11
CA SER A 591 -7.77 24.77 -19.85
C SER A 591 -8.93 25.21 -20.73
N VAL A 592 -9.79 26.09 -20.22
CA VAL A 592 -10.92 26.66 -21.01
C VAL A 592 -10.39 27.51 -22.17
N VAL A 593 -9.38 28.36 -21.93
CA VAL A 593 -8.73 29.16 -22.99
C VAL A 593 -8.15 28.25 -24.07
N TYR A 594 -7.38 27.22 -23.68
CA TYR A 594 -6.80 26.30 -24.65
C TYR A 594 -7.85 25.53 -25.47
N GLN A 595 -8.92 25.04 -24.83
CA GLN A 595 -10.02 24.37 -25.53
C GLN A 595 -10.75 25.32 -26.48
N THR A 596 -10.97 26.55 -26.06
CA THR A 596 -11.62 27.59 -26.89
C THR A 596 -10.75 27.97 -28.07
N GLU A 597 -9.44 28.16 -27.87
CA GLU A 597 -8.49 28.45 -28.97
C GLU A 597 -8.44 27.30 -29.98
N LYS A 598 -8.45 26.03 -29.48
CA LYS A 598 -8.51 24.86 -30.34
C LYS A 598 -9.79 24.81 -31.17
N GLN A 599 -10.95 25.07 -30.53
CA GLN A 599 -12.25 25.11 -31.23
C GLN A 599 -12.32 26.27 -32.25
N LEU A 600 -11.77 27.45 -31.90
CA LEU A 600 -11.70 28.58 -32.82
C LEU A 600 -10.82 28.30 -34.03
N LYS A 601 -9.68 27.58 -33.85
CA LYS A 601 -8.85 27.13 -34.98
C LYS A 601 -9.59 26.14 -35.88
N GLU A 602 -10.32 25.21 -35.30
CA GLU A 602 -11.10 24.22 -36.06
C GLU A 602 -12.31 24.85 -36.80
N LEU A 603 -12.85 25.95 -36.27
CA LEU A 603 -13.97 26.71 -36.90
C LEU A 603 -13.50 27.80 -37.85
N GLY A 604 -12.27 28.32 -37.69
CA GLY A 604 -11.72 29.42 -38.49
C GLY A 604 -11.30 29.02 -39.91
N ASP A 605 -11.23 27.74 -40.20
CA ASP A 605 -10.95 27.20 -41.55
C ASP A 605 -12.22 26.82 -42.33
N LYS A 606 -13.38 27.29 -41.87
CA LYS A 606 -14.67 27.23 -42.54
C LYS A 606 -15.21 28.64 -42.75
#